data_be863d262009ae9e5e0c657939c08964
#
_entry.id   be863d262009ae9e5e0c657939c08964
#
_cell.length_a   1.000
_cell.length_b   1.000
_cell.length_c   1.000
_cell.angle_alpha   90.00
_cell.angle_beta   90.00
_cell.angle_gamma   90.00
#
_symmetry.space_group_name_H-M   'P 1'
#
loop_
_entity.id
_entity.type
_entity.pdbx_description
1 polymer ?
#
loop_
_entity_poly.entity_id
_entity_poly.type
_entity_poly.pdbx_seq_one_letter_code
_entity_poly.pdbx_strand_id
1 'polypeptide(L)'
;MINSKELIIEYFKSGIKDTKDFRIGIEHEKFLFNNKDNKRVNYTKIKEMFNALLEFGWNPILENENIIGLNKGGKSITLEPGNQIELSGDKLNHIHEACAESQDYLFELRQVTQKLNINIVSSGFDPISKLDEIPNNPKKRYKLMTKDMPLGGKLSLDMMYRTCGTQLNIDYNSEKDFIKKFKIVNSIVPISIALFANSAIVEKKKSNYLSYRSKVWQNTSRGGLPKLFFEELDFEKYAEFVINFPILFIQHQGAYISGKKYTFKDFMEGQINEIGNKLPTENNLTTHLSTIFTENRLKKYIELRSMDTCGWDCLCSGPAFYIGMLYGNLDETYEIISKWDKSKIINAYLEAPQKGFNTQLMGKDLLYWAGTLLDLSKKGLEKRDILNKNGKNETLFLNHLQKVIDNKTTNADHMISKFSKTEDLSVLYDK
;
A
#
# COMPACT_ATOMS: atom_id res chain seq x y z
N MET A 1 -21.77 2.32 19.50
CA MET A 1 -20.57 2.17 20.36
C MET A 1 -20.03 0.76 20.15
N ILE A 2 -18.72 0.58 20.07
CA ILE A 2 -18.07 -0.72 19.89
C ILE A 2 -17.57 -1.19 21.26
N ASN A 3 -18.36 -2.01 21.92
CA ASN A 3 -18.09 -2.47 23.29
C ASN A 3 -18.07 -4.02 23.44
N SER A 4 -18.10 -4.74 22.30
CA SER A 4 -17.95 -6.19 22.30
C SER A 4 -17.22 -6.68 21.04
N LYS A 5 -16.68 -7.89 21.11
CA LYS A 5 -16.02 -8.57 19.97
C LYS A 5 -16.98 -8.82 18.83
N GLU A 6 -18.22 -9.17 19.14
CA GLU A 6 -19.28 -9.46 18.17
C GLU A 6 -19.54 -8.26 17.25
N LEU A 7 -19.51 -7.02 17.76
CA LEU A 7 -19.68 -5.82 16.96
C LEU A 7 -18.54 -5.60 15.98
N ILE A 8 -17.32 -5.99 16.33
CA ILE A 8 -16.19 -5.97 15.41
C ILE A 8 -16.32 -7.05 14.33
N ILE A 9 -16.77 -8.26 14.72
CA ILE A 9 -17.08 -9.33 13.76
C ILE A 9 -18.19 -8.87 12.78
N GLU A 10 -19.27 -8.26 13.29
CA GLU A 10 -20.34 -7.71 12.45
C GLU A 10 -19.83 -6.57 11.51
N TYR A 11 -18.87 -5.76 11.97
CA TYR A 11 -18.22 -4.78 11.10
C TYR A 11 -17.52 -5.46 9.91
N PHE A 12 -16.81 -6.58 10.12
CA PHE A 12 -16.20 -7.33 9.02
C PHE A 12 -17.25 -8.00 8.14
N LYS A 13 -18.27 -8.63 8.72
CA LYS A 13 -19.39 -9.23 7.97
C LYS A 13 -20.13 -8.21 7.12
N SER A 14 -20.21 -6.95 7.55
CA SER A 14 -20.83 -5.89 6.75
C SER A 14 -20.06 -5.55 5.46
N GLY A 15 -18.85 -6.06 5.30
CA GLY A 15 -18.07 -6.00 4.06
C GLY A 15 -18.41 -7.10 3.04
N ILE A 16 -19.19 -8.11 3.42
CA ILE A 16 -19.59 -9.21 2.53
C ILE A 16 -20.49 -8.68 1.40
N LYS A 17 -20.18 -9.03 0.17
CA LYS A 17 -20.91 -8.62 -1.05
C LYS A 17 -21.08 -9.78 -2.01
N ASP A 18 -22.13 -9.76 -2.82
CA ASP A 18 -22.22 -10.67 -3.96
C ASP A 18 -21.05 -10.45 -4.93
N THR A 19 -20.58 -11.51 -5.58
CA THR A 19 -19.46 -11.44 -6.54
C THR A 19 -19.69 -10.46 -7.69
N LYS A 20 -20.94 -10.28 -8.14
CA LYS A 20 -21.32 -9.28 -9.16
C LYS A 20 -21.10 -7.83 -8.68
N ASP A 21 -21.09 -7.61 -7.36
CA ASP A 21 -20.92 -6.31 -6.73
C ASP A 21 -19.47 -6.06 -6.26
N PHE A 22 -18.55 -6.97 -6.58
CA PHE A 22 -17.14 -6.79 -6.25
C PHE A 22 -16.57 -5.54 -6.94
N ARG A 23 -15.74 -4.81 -6.20
CA ARG A 23 -15.06 -3.61 -6.67
C ARG A 23 -13.55 -3.77 -6.48
N ILE A 24 -12.83 -2.90 -7.15
CA ILE A 24 -11.38 -2.77 -7.09
C ILE A 24 -11.10 -1.31 -6.71
N GLY A 25 -10.26 -1.09 -5.72
CA GLY A 25 -9.72 0.24 -5.40
C GLY A 25 -8.20 0.20 -5.47
N ILE A 26 -7.59 1.15 -6.17
CA ILE A 26 -6.14 1.26 -6.26
C ILE A 26 -5.69 2.51 -5.53
N GLU A 27 -4.64 2.38 -4.71
CA GLU A 27 -3.96 3.53 -4.11
C GLU A 27 -2.50 3.52 -4.56
N HIS A 28 -1.96 4.69 -4.89
CA HIS A 28 -0.55 4.79 -5.22
C HIS A 28 0.05 6.13 -4.80
N GLU A 29 1.24 6.03 -4.25
CA GLU A 29 1.99 7.13 -3.69
C GLU A 29 3.14 7.55 -4.62
N LYS A 30 3.53 8.83 -4.55
CA LYS A 30 4.64 9.40 -5.32
C LYS A 30 5.43 10.38 -4.47
N PHE A 31 6.74 10.43 -4.69
CA PHE A 31 7.58 11.50 -4.18
C PHE A 31 7.60 12.68 -5.13
N LEU A 32 7.72 13.89 -4.57
CA LEU A 32 7.82 15.13 -5.30
C LEU A 32 9.11 15.87 -4.93
N PHE A 33 9.87 16.24 -5.94
CA PHE A 33 11.14 16.94 -5.78
C PHE A 33 11.16 18.25 -6.58
N ASN A 34 11.75 19.29 -6.04
CA ASN A 34 12.02 20.52 -6.80
C ASN A 34 13.04 20.24 -7.91
N ASN A 35 12.77 20.64 -9.13
CA ASN A 35 13.67 20.47 -10.26
C ASN A 35 15.01 21.21 -10.07
N LYS A 36 14.99 22.35 -9.36
CA LYS A 36 16.17 23.22 -9.20
C LYS A 36 17.27 22.62 -8.31
N ASP A 37 16.89 21.97 -7.22
CA ASP A 37 17.83 21.56 -6.15
C ASP A 37 17.69 20.10 -5.72
N ASN A 38 16.78 19.36 -6.35
CA ASN A 38 16.46 17.96 -6.03
C ASN A 38 16.06 17.72 -4.55
N LYS A 39 15.54 18.75 -3.88
CA LYS A 39 14.99 18.61 -2.52
C LYS A 39 13.52 18.27 -2.56
N ARG A 40 13.05 17.56 -1.52
CA ARG A 40 11.63 17.26 -1.33
C ARG A 40 10.82 18.57 -1.30
N VAL A 41 9.67 18.52 -1.99
CA VAL A 41 8.75 19.66 -2.07
C VAL A 41 8.17 19.97 -0.69
N ASN A 42 8.29 21.21 -0.23
CA ASN A 42 7.70 21.65 1.04
C ASN A 42 6.20 21.91 0.93
N TYR A 43 5.53 22.10 2.07
CA TYR A 43 4.08 22.27 2.10
C TYR A 43 3.60 23.53 1.34
N THR A 44 4.37 24.62 1.31
CA THR A 44 4.00 25.81 0.54
C THR A 44 3.86 25.46 -0.94
N LYS A 45 4.79 24.71 -1.49
CA LYS A 45 4.76 24.26 -2.88
C LYS A 45 3.66 23.22 -3.14
N ILE A 46 3.37 22.35 -2.16
CA ILE A 46 2.21 21.44 -2.21
C ILE A 46 0.90 22.24 -2.30
N LYS A 47 0.75 23.30 -1.51
CA LYS A 47 -0.43 24.18 -1.54
C LYS A 47 -0.62 24.84 -2.91
N GLU A 48 0.46 25.31 -3.54
CA GLU A 48 0.42 25.83 -4.91
C GLU A 48 -0.05 24.75 -5.90
N MET A 49 0.49 23.54 -5.79
CA MET A 49 0.10 22.40 -6.63
C MET A 49 -1.36 22.01 -6.42
N PHE A 50 -1.84 21.92 -5.20
CA PHE A 50 -3.25 21.61 -4.91
C PHE A 50 -4.19 22.69 -5.46
N ASN A 51 -3.85 23.97 -5.30
CA ASN A 51 -4.64 25.07 -5.89
C ASN A 51 -4.71 24.98 -7.43
N ALA A 52 -3.61 24.62 -8.09
CA ALA A 52 -3.62 24.42 -9.54
C ALA A 52 -4.44 23.19 -9.97
N LEU A 53 -4.50 22.13 -9.15
CA LEU A 53 -5.34 20.96 -9.43
C LEU A 53 -6.85 21.27 -9.32
N LEU A 54 -7.27 22.34 -8.63
CA LEU A 54 -8.68 22.74 -8.58
C LEU A 54 -9.23 23.08 -9.99
N GLU A 55 -8.37 23.55 -10.91
CA GLU A 55 -8.75 23.83 -12.30
C GLU A 55 -9.23 22.58 -13.05
N PHE A 56 -8.82 21.38 -12.58
CA PHE A 56 -9.27 20.08 -13.11
C PHE A 56 -10.54 19.54 -12.42
N GLY A 57 -11.21 20.35 -11.61
CA GLY A 57 -12.45 19.96 -10.92
C GLY A 57 -12.25 19.20 -9.62
N TRP A 58 -11.05 19.26 -9.04
CA TRP A 58 -10.82 18.79 -7.67
C TRP A 58 -11.38 19.78 -6.65
N ASN A 59 -11.85 19.27 -5.50
CA ASN A 59 -12.35 20.08 -4.38
C ASN A 59 -11.39 19.95 -3.19
N PRO A 60 -11.12 21.03 -2.43
CA PRO A 60 -10.16 20.98 -1.33
C PRO A 60 -10.72 20.23 -0.12
N ILE A 61 -9.86 19.43 0.52
CA ILE A 61 -10.07 18.87 1.86
C ILE A 61 -9.25 19.73 2.83
N LEU A 62 -9.92 20.31 3.81
CA LEU A 62 -9.31 21.25 4.76
C LEU A 62 -9.14 20.64 6.15
N GLU A 63 -8.00 20.91 6.79
CA GLU A 63 -7.83 20.81 8.24
C GLU A 63 -7.50 22.21 8.77
N ASN A 64 -8.47 22.83 9.46
CA ASN A 64 -8.50 24.28 9.72
C ASN A 64 -8.46 25.06 8.37
N GLU A 65 -7.47 25.93 8.18
CA GLU A 65 -7.24 26.73 6.95
C GLU A 65 -6.29 26.06 5.95
N ASN A 66 -5.75 24.87 6.29
CA ASN A 66 -4.76 24.20 5.46
C ASN A 66 -5.43 23.20 4.51
N ILE A 67 -5.11 23.26 3.24
CA ILE A 67 -5.49 22.22 2.27
C ILE A 67 -4.60 20.99 2.53
N ILE A 68 -5.19 19.92 3.03
CA ILE A 68 -4.49 18.68 3.37
C ILE A 68 -4.73 17.54 2.38
N GLY A 69 -5.54 17.78 1.38
CA GLY A 69 -5.90 16.86 0.32
C GLY A 69 -6.93 17.45 -0.62
N LEU A 70 -7.32 16.66 -1.61
CA LEU A 70 -8.33 17.00 -2.61
C LEU A 70 -9.29 15.83 -2.79
N ASN A 71 -10.53 16.07 -3.20
CA ASN A 71 -11.45 15.03 -3.61
C ASN A 71 -12.11 15.35 -4.97
N LYS A 72 -12.47 14.29 -5.71
CA LYS A 72 -13.16 14.40 -7.01
C LYS A 72 -13.96 13.12 -7.24
N GLY A 73 -15.29 13.19 -7.17
CA GLY A 73 -16.12 11.98 -7.16
C GLY A 73 -15.82 11.11 -5.93
N GLY A 74 -15.62 9.81 -6.13
CA GLY A 74 -15.28 8.85 -5.07
C GLY A 74 -13.78 8.77 -4.74
N LYS A 75 -12.91 9.45 -5.49
CA LYS A 75 -11.45 9.43 -5.33
C LYS A 75 -10.89 10.63 -4.58
N SER A 76 -9.72 10.48 -3.98
CA SER A 76 -9.04 11.55 -3.27
C SER A 76 -7.53 11.57 -3.52
N ILE A 77 -6.94 12.76 -3.43
CA ILE A 77 -5.50 12.95 -3.34
C ILE A 77 -5.18 13.36 -1.91
N THR A 78 -4.31 12.63 -1.23
CA THR A 78 -3.92 12.95 0.15
C THR A 78 -2.41 13.16 0.28
N LEU A 79 -1.99 13.66 1.45
CA LEU A 79 -0.58 13.81 1.80
C LEU A 79 -0.20 12.78 2.85
N GLU A 80 0.93 12.16 2.62
CA GLU A 80 1.65 11.37 3.60
C GLU A 80 2.64 12.24 4.41
N PRO A 81 3.20 11.77 5.56
CA PRO A 81 3.95 12.62 6.50
C PRO A 81 5.05 13.48 5.88
N GLY A 82 5.78 12.96 4.91
CA GLY A 82 6.85 13.66 4.21
C GLY A 82 6.42 14.35 2.91
N ASN A 83 5.16 14.75 2.78
CA ASN A 83 4.60 15.34 1.56
C ASN A 83 4.64 14.39 0.33
N GLN A 84 4.69 13.06 0.54
CA GLN A 84 4.35 12.13 -0.53
C GLN A 84 2.87 12.38 -0.88
N ILE A 85 2.56 12.39 -2.16
CA ILE A 85 1.19 12.52 -2.61
C ILE A 85 0.63 11.13 -2.93
N GLU A 86 -0.59 10.87 -2.50
CA GLU A 86 -1.28 9.59 -2.67
C GLU A 86 -2.59 9.82 -3.41
N LEU A 87 -2.80 9.07 -4.49
CA LEU A 87 -4.15 8.86 -5.03
C LEU A 87 -4.77 7.67 -4.31
N SER A 88 -5.92 7.88 -3.67
CA SER A 88 -6.84 6.82 -3.29
C SER A 88 -7.97 6.81 -4.32
N GLY A 89 -7.97 5.79 -5.20
CA GLY A 89 -8.90 5.66 -6.31
C GLY A 89 -10.34 5.34 -5.88
N ASP A 90 -11.27 5.44 -6.82
CA ASP A 90 -12.68 5.11 -6.61
C ASP A 90 -12.89 3.58 -6.52
N LYS A 91 -14.11 3.19 -6.19
CA LYS A 91 -14.57 1.78 -6.21
C LYS A 91 -14.99 1.39 -7.61
N LEU A 92 -14.09 0.75 -8.35
CA LEU A 92 -14.22 0.47 -9.77
C LEU A 92 -14.58 -0.99 -10.04
N ASN A 93 -15.20 -1.26 -11.18
CA ASN A 93 -15.69 -2.60 -11.50
C ASN A 93 -14.58 -3.52 -12.02
N HIS A 94 -13.60 -2.96 -12.70
CA HIS A 94 -12.55 -3.73 -13.39
C HIS A 94 -11.26 -2.92 -13.60
N ILE A 95 -10.20 -3.62 -14.00
CA ILE A 95 -8.85 -3.04 -14.09
C ILE A 95 -8.76 -1.97 -15.20
N HIS A 96 -9.51 -2.11 -16.31
CA HIS A 96 -9.52 -1.08 -17.33
C HIS A 96 -9.99 0.28 -16.81
N GLU A 97 -11.05 0.30 -15.95
CA GLU A 97 -11.50 1.54 -15.30
C GLU A 97 -10.43 2.08 -14.33
N ALA A 98 -9.84 1.21 -13.51
CA ALA A 98 -8.83 1.60 -12.54
C ALA A 98 -7.56 2.17 -13.21
N CYS A 99 -7.16 1.59 -14.35
CA CYS A 99 -6.06 2.12 -15.14
C CYS A 99 -6.41 3.44 -15.81
N ALA A 100 -7.62 3.60 -16.35
CA ALA A 100 -8.06 4.86 -16.92
C ALA A 100 -8.06 5.98 -15.88
N GLU A 101 -8.59 5.71 -14.68
CA GLU A 101 -8.56 6.66 -13.55
C GLU A 101 -7.13 7.08 -13.18
N SER A 102 -6.23 6.12 -13.07
CA SER A 102 -4.82 6.40 -12.76
C SER A 102 -4.15 7.21 -13.87
N GLN A 103 -4.50 6.95 -15.14
CA GLN A 103 -4.00 7.68 -16.30
C GLN A 103 -4.45 9.14 -16.28
N ASP A 104 -5.75 9.38 -16.05
CA ASP A 104 -6.32 10.72 -15.96
C ASP A 104 -5.66 11.53 -14.84
N TYR A 105 -5.53 10.93 -13.65
CA TYR A 105 -4.84 11.55 -12.52
C TYR A 105 -3.38 11.90 -12.83
N LEU A 106 -2.62 10.97 -13.40
CA LEU A 106 -1.21 11.22 -13.74
C LEU A 106 -1.07 12.30 -14.84
N PHE A 107 -2.02 12.36 -15.77
CA PHE A 107 -2.06 13.42 -16.77
C PHE A 107 -2.26 14.79 -16.11
N GLU A 108 -3.29 14.94 -15.25
CA GLU A 108 -3.57 16.19 -14.52
C GLU A 108 -2.36 16.60 -13.64
N LEU A 109 -1.80 15.62 -12.90
CA LEU A 109 -0.64 15.86 -12.04
C LEU A 109 0.58 16.35 -12.83
N ARG A 110 0.89 15.71 -13.97
CA ARG A 110 2.03 16.12 -14.84
C ARG A 110 1.86 17.53 -15.39
N GLN A 111 0.66 17.92 -15.82
CA GLN A 111 0.39 19.28 -16.29
C GLN A 111 0.73 20.32 -15.21
N VAL A 112 0.35 20.06 -13.96
CA VAL A 112 0.61 20.97 -12.84
C VAL A 112 2.08 20.95 -12.43
N THR A 113 2.68 19.76 -12.28
CA THR A 113 4.06 19.63 -11.81
C THR A 113 5.08 20.23 -12.80
N GLN A 114 4.83 20.11 -14.10
CA GLN A 114 5.65 20.77 -15.14
C GLN A 114 5.62 22.29 -15.01
N LYS A 115 4.43 22.89 -14.86
CA LYS A 115 4.28 24.35 -14.67
C LYS A 115 5.00 24.84 -13.40
N LEU A 116 5.01 24.01 -12.36
CA LEU A 116 5.60 24.34 -11.06
C LEU A 116 7.08 23.93 -10.91
N ASN A 117 7.71 23.37 -11.95
CA ASN A 117 9.08 22.85 -11.90
C ASN A 117 9.27 21.80 -10.78
N ILE A 118 8.36 20.84 -10.71
CA ILE A 118 8.37 19.71 -9.79
C ILE A 118 8.62 18.41 -10.57
N ASN A 119 9.57 17.61 -10.12
CA ASN A 119 9.82 16.26 -10.62
C ASN A 119 9.05 15.24 -9.78
N ILE A 120 8.43 14.27 -10.45
CA ILE A 120 7.76 13.13 -9.83
C ILE A 120 8.74 11.96 -9.79
N VAL A 121 8.79 11.23 -8.67
CA VAL A 121 9.58 10.01 -8.52
C VAL A 121 8.69 8.88 -8.06
N SER A 122 8.63 7.83 -8.87
CA SER A 122 7.91 6.58 -8.59
C SER A 122 8.90 5.51 -8.12
N SER A 123 9.30 5.57 -6.86
CA SER A 123 10.18 4.61 -6.20
C SER A 123 9.56 4.18 -4.88
N GLY A 124 9.78 2.95 -4.45
CA GLY A 124 9.26 2.45 -3.16
C GLY A 124 9.87 3.13 -1.95
N PHE A 125 11.08 3.69 -2.09
CA PHE A 125 11.77 4.44 -1.04
C PHE A 125 12.39 5.70 -1.62
N ASP A 126 12.48 6.78 -0.81
CA ASP A 126 13.11 8.04 -1.23
C ASP A 126 14.57 7.82 -1.62
N PRO A 127 14.90 7.95 -2.91
CA PRO A 127 16.25 7.64 -3.37
C PRO A 127 17.26 8.76 -3.10
N ILE A 128 16.82 9.94 -2.68
CA ILE A 128 17.63 11.16 -2.69
C ILE A 128 17.87 11.68 -1.28
N SER A 129 16.79 11.89 -0.49
CA SER A 129 16.84 12.66 0.76
C SER A 129 17.26 11.81 1.95
N LYS A 130 17.94 12.43 2.91
CA LYS A 130 18.05 11.93 4.27
C LYS A 130 16.79 12.24 5.06
N LEU A 131 16.59 11.53 6.18
CA LEU A 131 15.38 11.68 6.99
C LEU A 131 15.22 13.10 7.56
N ASP A 132 16.30 13.72 7.98
CA ASP A 132 16.35 15.10 8.55
C ASP A 132 16.17 16.21 7.51
N GLU A 133 16.26 15.87 6.22
CA GLU A 133 16.05 16.82 5.11
C GLU A 133 14.58 16.89 4.65
N ILE A 134 13.70 16.01 5.18
CA ILE A 134 12.32 15.91 4.69
C ILE A 134 11.41 16.91 5.39
N PRO A 135 10.71 17.77 4.62
CA PRO A 135 9.82 18.77 5.20
C PRO A 135 8.54 18.12 5.75
N ASN A 136 8.07 18.60 6.88
CA ASN A 136 6.79 18.23 7.46
C ASN A 136 5.62 18.93 6.76
N ASN A 137 4.42 18.34 6.88
CA ASN A 137 3.17 18.99 6.51
C ASN A 137 2.29 19.29 7.74
N PRO A 138 1.22 20.12 7.59
CA PRO A 138 0.47 20.62 8.73
C PRO A 138 -0.53 19.63 9.34
N LYS A 139 -0.69 18.40 8.83
CA LYS A 139 -1.63 17.42 9.40
C LYS A 139 -1.30 17.13 10.86
N LYS A 140 -2.20 17.44 11.77
CA LYS A 140 -2.00 17.35 13.23
C LYS A 140 -1.59 15.95 13.70
N ARG A 141 -2.17 14.90 13.10
CA ARG A 141 -1.87 13.50 13.49
C ARG A 141 -0.41 13.13 13.30
N TYR A 142 0.27 13.69 12.29
CA TYR A 142 1.65 13.32 11.99
C TYR A 142 2.65 13.83 13.04
N LYS A 143 2.38 14.98 13.65
CA LYS A 143 3.20 15.49 14.77
C LYS A 143 3.22 14.50 15.95
N LEU A 144 2.05 13.90 16.25
CA LEU A 144 1.94 12.88 17.30
C LEU A 144 2.63 11.59 16.87
N MET A 145 2.36 11.12 15.65
CA MET A 145 2.95 9.89 15.13
C MET A 145 4.48 9.98 15.09
N THR A 146 5.05 11.09 14.66
CA THR A 146 6.51 11.32 14.64
C THR A 146 7.14 11.15 16.03
N LYS A 147 6.42 11.55 17.08
CA LYS A 147 6.87 11.38 18.47
C LYS A 147 6.76 9.94 18.96
N ASP A 148 5.69 9.24 18.58
CA ASP A 148 5.33 7.96 19.18
C ASP A 148 5.86 6.74 18.39
N MET A 149 5.96 6.83 17.07
CA MET A 149 6.40 5.71 16.22
C MET A 149 7.83 5.20 16.49
N PRO A 150 8.84 6.04 16.77
CA PRO A 150 10.20 5.57 17.04
C PRO A 150 10.32 4.62 18.22
N LEU A 151 9.38 4.67 19.15
CA LEU A 151 9.38 3.82 20.35
C LEU A 151 9.19 2.34 20.05
N GLY A 152 8.70 2.01 18.86
CA GLY A 152 8.38 0.65 18.48
C GLY A 152 9.15 0.09 17.28
N GLY A 153 10.11 0.81 16.72
CA GLY A 153 10.90 0.30 15.58
C GLY A 153 11.91 1.31 15.07
N LYS A 154 13.14 0.84 14.81
CA LYS A 154 14.27 1.72 14.44
C LYS A 154 14.04 2.48 13.12
N LEU A 155 13.25 1.91 12.18
CA LEU A 155 12.97 2.49 10.86
C LEU A 155 11.54 3.04 10.74
N SER A 156 10.84 3.24 11.85
CA SER A 156 9.45 3.72 11.83
C SER A 156 9.29 5.13 11.26
N LEU A 157 10.27 6.02 11.44
CA LEU A 157 10.25 7.33 10.79
C LEU A 157 10.58 7.23 9.29
N ASP A 158 11.50 6.36 8.89
CA ASP A 158 11.75 6.08 7.47
C ASP A 158 10.48 5.56 6.79
N MET A 159 9.74 4.66 7.46
CA MET A 159 8.46 4.17 6.96
C MET A 159 7.48 5.33 6.72
N MET A 160 7.33 6.24 7.67
CA MET A 160 6.40 7.36 7.57
C MET A 160 6.78 8.38 6.48
N TYR A 161 8.05 8.74 6.40
CA TYR A 161 8.52 9.88 5.65
C TYR A 161 9.15 9.54 4.29
N ARG A 162 9.62 8.29 4.13
CA ARG A 162 10.49 7.90 3.02
C ARG A 162 10.00 6.70 2.22
N THR A 163 8.78 6.18 2.48
CA THR A 163 8.22 5.08 1.68
C THR A 163 7.06 5.53 0.81
N CYS A 164 6.94 4.91 -0.36
CA CYS A 164 5.79 4.99 -1.26
C CYS A 164 5.44 3.59 -1.76
N GLY A 165 4.18 3.23 -1.67
CA GLY A 165 3.64 1.94 -2.12
C GLY A 165 2.57 2.06 -3.19
N THR A 166 2.23 0.93 -3.78
CA THR A 166 0.98 0.71 -4.48
C THR A 166 0.14 -0.24 -3.65
N GLN A 167 -1.11 0.11 -3.41
CA GLN A 167 -2.05 -0.67 -2.62
C GLN A 167 -3.24 -1.09 -3.47
N LEU A 168 -3.82 -2.24 -3.15
CA LEU A 168 -4.99 -2.77 -3.83
C LEU A 168 -6.03 -3.19 -2.80
N ASN A 169 -7.24 -2.68 -2.95
CA ASN A 169 -8.39 -3.03 -2.14
C ASN A 169 -9.28 -4.00 -2.91
N ILE A 170 -9.62 -5.14 -2.29
CA ILE A 170 -10.45 -6.20 -2.86
C ILE A 170 -11.56 -6.65 -1.91
N ASP A 171 -12.69 -7.01 -2.48
CA ASP A 171 -13.86 -7.48 -1.75
C ASP A 171 -13.85 -8.99 -1.48
N TYR A 172 -14.74 -9.45 -0.60
CA TYR A 172 -15.01 -10.85 -0.30
C TYR A 172 -16.53 -11.10 -0.19
N ASN A 173 -16.97 -12.33 -0.55
CA ASN A 173 -18.39 -12.70 -0.58
C ASN A 173 -18.85 -13.52 0.64
N SER A 174 -17.93 -13.95 1.47
CA SER A 174 -18.18 -14.75 2.66
C SER A 174 -16.92 -14.80 3.53
N GLU A 175 -17.06 -15.23 4.76
CA GLU A 175 -15.91 -15.50 5.62
C GLU A 175 -14.97 -16.57 5.03
N LYS A 176 -15.54 -17.61 4.41
CA LYS A 176 -14.76 -18.65 3.72
C LYS A 176 -13.95 -18.07 2.55
N ASP A 177 -14.52 -17.15 1.78
CA ASP A 177 -13.83 -16.46 0.68
C ASP A 177 -12.73 -15.54 1.23
N PHE A 178 -13.02 -14.81 2.31
CA PHE A 178 -12.01 -14.04 3.04
C PHE A 178 -10.84 -14.91 3.48
N ILE A 179 -11.08 -16.03 4.15
CA ILE A 179 -10.04 -16.95 4.63
C ILE A 179 -9.13 -17.40 3.49
N LYS A 180 -9.70 -17.81 2.35
CA LYS A 180 -8.92 -18.21 1.16
C LYS A 180 -8.08 -17.06 0.61
N LYS A 181 -8.69 -15.92 0.38
CA LYS A 181 -8.02 -14.73 -0.16
C LYS A 181 -6.92 -14.25 0.76
N PHE A 182 -7.22 -14.15 2.06
CA PHE A 182 -6.26 -13.65 3.05
C PHE A 182 -5.06 -14.61 3.22
N LYS A 183 -5.30 -15.92 3.17
CA LYS A 183 -4.22 -16.94 3.15
C LYS A 183 -3.32 -16.78 1.92
N ILE A 184 -3.90 -16.61 0.74
CA ILE A 184 -3.13 -16.42 -0.50
C ILE A 184 -2.28 -15.16 -0.40
N VAL A 185 -2.90 -13.99 -0.13
CA VAL A 185 -2.18 -12.71 -0.18
C VAL A 185 -1.05 -12.63 0.85
N ASN A 186 -1.21 -13.24 2.04
CA ASN A 186 -0.15 -13.29 3.03
C ASN A 186 0.98 -14.25 2.63
N SER A 187 0.63 -15.40 2.02
CA SER A 187 1.63 -16.40 1.62
C SER A 187 2.52 -15.94 0.47
N ILE A 188 1.97 -15.12 -0.45
CA ILE A 188 2.70 -14.64 -1.63
C ILE A 188 3.42 -13.30 -1.43
N VAL A 189 3.39 -12.72 -0.21
CA VAL A 189 4.12 -11.47 0.10
C VAL A 189 5.59 -11.51 -0.33
N PRO A 190 6.37 -12.59 -0.09
CA PRO A 190 7.77 -12.66 -0.55
C PRO A 190 7.91 -12.50 -2.07
N ILE A 191 6.97 -13.09 -2.83
CA ILE A 191 6.95 -13.02 -4.30
C ILE A 191 6.57 -11.61 -4.74
N SER A 192 5.59 -11.00 -4.09
CA SER A 192 5.21 -9.61 -4.35
C SER A 192 6.39 -8.66 -4.13
N ILE A 193 7.11 -8.79 -3.02
CA ILE A 193 8.30 -7.98 -2.73
C ILE A 193 9.36 -8.14 -3.82
N ALA A 194 9.64 -9.36 -4.27
CA ALA A 194 10.63 -9.60 -5.31
C ALA A 194 10.17 -9.07 -6.68
N LEU A 195 8.92 -9.34 -7.05
CA LEU A 195 8.37 -9.02 -8.37
C LEU A 195 8.20 -7.52 -8.60
N PHE A 196 7.77 -6.79 -7.54
CA PHE A 196 7.53 -5.34 -7.59
C PHE A 196 8.68 -4.52 -6.98
N ALA A 197 9.85 -5.10 -6.73
CA ALA A 197 10.99 -4.39 -6.18
C ALA A 197 11.35 -3.15 -7.02
N ASN A 198 11.35 -1.97 -6.39
CA ASN A 198 11.63 -0.68 -7.03
C ASN A 198 12.18 0.36 -6.03
N SER A 199 13.10 -0.05 -5.12
CA SER A 199 13.65 0.88 -4.13
C SER A 199 15.10 0.53 -3.76
N ALA A 200 15.94 0.37 -4.77
CA ALA A 200 17.35 -0.05 -4.59
C ALA A 200 18.32 1.11 -4.33
N ILE A 201 17.91 2.36 -4.55
CA ILE A 201 18.73 3.56 -4.31
C ILE A 201 18.28 4.23 -3.02
N VAL A 202 19.22 4.56 -2.15
CA VAL A 202 19.02 5.22 -0.85
C VAL A 202 20.07 6.31 -0.69
N GLU A 203 19.64 7.53 -0.41
CA GLU A 203 20.54 8.67 -0.21
C GLU A 203 21.59 8.81 -1.32
N LYS A 204 21.11 8.72 -2.58
CA LYS A 204 21.93 8.80 -3.80
C LYS A 204 22.98 7.70 -3.93
N LYS A 205 22.77 6.55 -3.30
CA LYS A 205 23.69 5.40 -3.37
C LYS A 205 22.90 4.10 -3.58
N LYS A 206 23.52 3.16 -4.30
CA LYS A 206 23.02 1.79 -4.37
C LYS A 206 23.01 1.16 -2.98
N SER A 207 21.86 0.65 -2.56
CA SER A 207 21.72 -0.12 -1.33
C SER A 207 22.01 -1.61 -1.57
N ASN A 208 22.04 -2.40 -0.48
CA ASN A 208 22.14 -3.86 -0.54
C ASN A 208 20.76 -4.54 -0.72
N TYR A 209 19.71 -3.76 -1.00
CA TYR A 209 18.35 -4.26 -1.13
C TYR A 209 17.77 -3.86 -2.49
N LEU A 210 16.95 -4.74 -3.07
CA LEU A 210 16.15 -4.45 -4.25
C LEU A 210 14.85 -3.72 -3.86
N SER A 211 14.24 -4.12 -2.72
CA SER A 211 13.16 -3.38 -2.07
C SER A 211 13.61 -2.91 -0.68
N TYR A 212 14.20 -1.71 -0.62
CA TYR A 212 14.55 -1.09 0.66
C TYR A 212 13.29 -0.69 1.45
N ARG A 213 12.20 -0.36 0.76
CA ARG A 213 10.89 -0.15 1.39
C ARG A 213 10.47 -1.35 2.24
N SER A 214 10.51 -2.54 1.68
CA SER A 214 10.13 -3.76 2.43
C SER A 214 11.06 -4.01 3.61
N LYS A 215 12.36 -3.72 3.49
CA LYS A 215 13.29 -3.75 4.62
C LYS A 215 12.86 -2.80 5.75
N VAL A 216 12.39 -1.60 5.40
CA VAL A 216 11.90 -0.61 6.36
C VAL A 216 10.63 -1.11 7.05
N TRP A 217 9.68 -1.64 6.28
CA TRP A 217 8.42 -2.19 6.82
C TRP A 217 8.65 -3.38 7.76
N GLN A 218 9.62 -4.25 7.49
CA GLN A 218 10.03 -5.33 8.39
C GLN A 218 10.63 -4.84 9.72
N ASN A 219 11.06 -3.58 9.81
CA ASN A 219 11.65 -2.95 11.00
C ASN A 219 10.77 -1.89 11.63
N THR A 220 9.48 -1.98 11.41
CA THR A 220 8.45 -1.10 11.96
C THR A 220 7.56 -1.89 12.92
N SER A 221 7.32 -1.35 14.11
CA SER A 221 6.60 -2.07 15.19
C SER A 221 5.17 -2.44 14.89
N ARG A 222 4.54 -1.78 13.93
CA ARG A 222 3.12 -1.94 13.57
C ARG A 222 2.93 -2.62 12.22
N GLY A 223 4.05 -2.93 11.55
CA GLY A 223 4.10 -3.50 10.21
C GLY A 223 4.39 -4.99 10.21
N GLY A 224 4.75 -5.49 9.03
CA GLY A 224 5.25 -6.83 8.81
C GLY A 224 4.15 -7.86 8.55
N LEU A 225 4.53 -9.11 8.70
CA LEU A 225 3.72 -10.29 8.39
C LEU A 225 3.51 -11.12 9.67
N PRO A 226 2.44 -10.89 10.46
CA PRO A 226 2.19 -11.60 11.70
C PRO A 226 2.05 -13.11 11.51
N LYS A 227 2.68 -13.90 12.38
CA LYS A 227 2.60 -15.38 12.31
C LYS A 227 1.17 -15.90 12.41
N LEU A 228 0.29 -15.20 13.13
CA LEU A 228 -1.13 -15.49 13.25
C LEU A 228 -1.84 -15.56 11.88
N PHE A 229 -1.39 -14.78 10.88
CA PHE A 229 -2.02 -14.74 9.58
C PHE A 229 -1.86 -16.03 8.75
N PHE A 230 -1.03 -16.95 9.21
CA PHE A 230 -0.86 -18.29 8.60
C PHE A 230 -1.61 -19.42 9.34
N GLU A 231 -2.30 -19.10 10.42
CA GLU A 231 -3.20 -20.02 11.11
C GLU A 231 -4.57 -20.02 10.44
N GLU A 232 -5.51 -20.82 10.94
CA GLU A 232 -6.90 -20.72 10.50
C GLU A 232 -7.48 -19.40 11.01
N LEU A 233 -7.38 -18.36 10.19
CA LEU A 233 -7.76 -16.99 10.53
C LEU A 233 -9.17 -16.69 9.99
N ASP A 234 -10.15 -16.74 10.87
CA ASP A 234 -11.53 -16.29 10.66
C ASP A 234 -11.73 -14.84 11.14
N PHE A 235 -12.95 -14.32 11.03
CA PHE A 235 -13.27 -12.98 11.52
C PHE A 235 -13.13 -12.86 13.03
N GLU A 236 -13.37 -13.94 13.78
CA GLU A 236 -13.25 -13.94 15.23
C GLU A 236 -11.80 -13.76 15.66
N LYS A 237 -10.88 -14.56 15.12
CA LYS A 237 -9.43 -14.45 15.43
C LYS A 237 -8.84 -13.11 14.94
N TYR A 238 -9.32 -12.62 13.81
CA TYR A 238 -8.88 -11.30 13.35
C TYR A 238 -9.42 -10.18 14.26
N ALA A 239 -10.66 -10.29 14.75
CA ALA A 239 -11.20 -9.33 15.74
C ALA A 239 -10.39 -9.38 17.04
N GLU A 240 -10.00 -10.56 17.53
CA GLU A 240 -9.12 -10.70 18.70
C GLU A 240 -7.76 -10.04 18.48
N PHE A 241 -7.17 -10.22 17.29
CA PHE A 241 -5.93 -9.52 16.92
C PHE A 241 -6.10 -8.01 16.99
N VAL A 242 -7.17 -7.46 16.42
CA VAL A 242 -7.48 -6.02 16.41
C VAL A 242 -7.71 -5.49 17.83
N ILE A 243 -8.48 -6.21 18.65
CA ILE A 243 -8.79 -5.84 20.04
C ILE A 243 -7.52 -5.73 20.89
N ASN A 244 -6.59 -6.67 20.73
CA ASN A 244 -5.34 -6.70 21.49
C ASN A 244 -4.24 -5.83 20.86
N PHE A 245 -4.47 -5.23 19.68
CA PHE A 245 -3.47 -4.42 19.02
C PHE A 245 -3.36 -3.04 19.70
N PRO A 246 -2.13 -2.51 19.93
CA PRO A 246 -1.94 -1.21 20.58
C PRO A 246 -2.56 -0.06 19.76
N ILE A 247 -3.23 0.87 20.42
CA ILE A 247 -3.74 2.08 19.79
C ILE A 247 -2.57 3.00 19.45
N LEU A 248 -2.58 3.62 18.26
CA LEU A 248 -1.58 4.63 17.91
C LEU A 248 -2.00 6.01 18.43
N PHE A 249 -3.22 6.41 18.10
CA PHE A 249 -3.84 7.65 18.58
C PHE A 249 -5.36 7.54 18.63
N ILE A 250 -5.97 8.42 19.39
CA ILE A 250 -7.43 8.59 19.49
C ILE A 250 -7.75 10.01 19.06
N GLN A 251 -8.72 10.17 18.18
CA GLN A 251 -9.29 11.47 17.86
C GLN A 251 -10.44 11.78 18.84
N HIS A 252 -10.31 12.86 19.59
CA HIS A 252 -11.30 13.29 20.56
C HIS A 252 -11.43 14.82 20.55
N GLN A 253 -12.64 15.35 20.36
CA GLN A 253 -12.94 16.79 20.34
C GLN A 253 -11.98 17.62 19.47
N GLY A 254 -11.65 17.11 18.26
CA GLY A 254 -10.77 17.79 17.31
C GLY A 254 -9.26 17.72 17.63
N ALA A 255 -8.88 17.05 18.73
CA ALA A 255 -7.49 16.79 19.12
C ALA A 255 -7.11 15.33 18.85
N TYR A 256 -5.79 15.08 18.69
CA TYR A 256 -5.22 13.73 18.66
C TYR A 256 -4.49 13.46 19.98
N ILE A 257 -4.85 12.37 20.63
CA ILE A 257 -4.30 11.91 21.92
C ILE A 257 -3.51 10.64 21.66
N SER A 258 -2.30 10.53 22.24
CA SER A 258 -1.48 9.32 22.15
C SER A 258 -2.18 8.12 22.79
N GLY A 259 -2.30 7.05 22.00
CA GLY A 259 -2.90 5.78 22.45
C GLY A 259 -1.88 4.75 22.93
N LYS A 260 -0.57 5.02 22.85
CA LYS A 260 0.53 4.04 23.02
C LYS A 260 0.52 3.22 24.30
N LYS A 261 -0.20 3.68 25.34
CA LYS A 261 -0.34 2.98 26.63
C LYS A 261 -1.47 1.95 26.61
N TYR A 262 -2.33 2.00 25.60
CA TYR A 262 -3.60 1.30 25.57
C TYR A 262 -3.71 0.38 24.37
N THR A 263 -4.41 -0.71 24.54
CA THR A 263 -4.94 -1.57 23.47
C THR A 263 -6.35 -1.11 23.09
N PHE A 264 -6.87 -1.61 21.98
CA PHE A 264 -8.28 -1.34 21.65
C PHE A 264 -9.23 -1.97 22.68
N LYS A 265 -8.80 -3.04 23.37
CA LYS A 265 -9.52 -3.64 24.51
C LYS A 265 -9.75 -2.63 25.63
N ASP A 266 -8.68 -1.93 26.05
CA ASP A 266 -8.78 -0.91 27.10
C ASP A 266 -9.76 0.20 26.71
N PHE A 267 -9.83 0.54 25.42
CA PHE A 267 -10.81 1.51 24.91
C PHE A 267 -12.25 0.97 24.99
N MET A 268 -12.46 -0.29 24.60
CA MET A 268 -13.77 -0.94 24.68
C MET A 268 -14.27 -1.09 26.14
N GLU A 269 -13.37 -1.20 27.09
CA GLU A 269 -13.66 -1.32 28.53
C GLU A 269 -13.78 0.06 29.21
N GLY A 270 -13.63 1.18 28.47
CA GLY A 270 -13.73 2.53 29.03
C GLY A 270 -12.61 2.90 29.99
N GLN A 271 -11.40 2.37 29.78
CA GLN A 271 -10.25 2.56 30.68
C GLN A 271 -9.36 3.76 30.30
N ILE A 272 -9.77 4.60 29.33
CA ILE A 272 -8.97 5.72 28.83
C ILE A 272 -9.42 7.03 29.50
N ASN A 273 -8.74 7.40 30.56
CA ASN A 273 -9.06 8.59 31.37
C ASN A 273 -8.95 9.91 30.58
N GLU A 274 -7.98 10.01 29.65
CA GLU A 274 -7.72 11.20 28.83
C GLU A 274 -8.90 11.61 27.95
N ILE A 275 -9.87 10.72 27.75
CA ILE A 275 -11.12 10.99 27.00
C ILE A 275 -12.38 10.86 27.86
N GLY A 276 -12.22 10.86 29.20
CA GLY A 276 -13.33 10.72 30.15
C GLY A 276 -13.99 9.35 30.10
N ASN A 277 -13.21 8.29 29.90
CA ASN A 277 -13.64 6.88 29.89
C ASN A 277 -14.77 6.57 28.88
N LYS A 278 -14.84 7.33 27.80
CA LYS A 278 -15.82 7.11 26.71
C LYS A 278 -15.49 5.81 25.97
N LEU A 279 -16.53 5.12 25.51
CA LEU A 279 -16.40 3.93 24.68
C LEU A 279 -16.14 4.30 23.21
N PRO A 280 -15.46 3.44 22.42
CA PRO A 280 -15.16 3.70 21.02
C PRO A 280 -16.43 3.66 20.15
N THR A 281 -16.41 4.47 19.11
CA THR A 281 -17.39 4.46 18.01
C THR A 281 -16.88 3.60 16.85
N GLU A 282 -17.72 3.36 15.83
CA GLU A 282 -17.30 2.72 14.59
C GLU A 282 -16.17 3.52 13.89
N ASN A 283 -16.23 4.87 13.95
CA ASN A 283 -15.16 5.71 13.41
C ASN A 283 -13.82 5.51 14.15
N ASN A 284 -13.85 5.30 15.48
CA ASN A 284 -12.64 4.95 16.23
C ASN A 284 -12.09 3.59 15.82
N LEU A 285 -12.96 2.58 15.59
CA LEU A 285 -12.55 1.27 15.07
C LEU A 285 -11.91 1.40 13.68
N THR A 286 -12.55 2.12 12.76
CA THR A 286 -12.00 2.35 11.40
C THR A 286 -10.65 3.06 11.45
N THR A 287 -10.51 4.06 12.33
CA THR A 287 -9.24 4.74 12.55
C THR A 287 -8.18 3.80 13.12
N HIS A 288 -8.53 2.98 14.10
CA HIS A 288 -7.63 1.99 14.68
C HIS A 288 -7.15 0.97 13.66
N LEU A 289 -8.06 0.39 12.87
CA LEU A 289 -7.74 -0.49 11.74
C LEU A 289 -6.77 0.18 10.75
N SER A 290 -6.97 1.46 10.45
CA SER A 290 -6.10 2.22 9.54
C SER A 290 -4.68 2.39 10.07
N THR A 291 -4.43 2.22 11.36
CA THR A 291 -3.10 2.30 11.99
C THR A 291 -2.43 0.93 12.22
N ILE A 292 -3.02 -0.16 11.77
CA ILE A 292 -2.40 -1.49 11.72
C ILE A 292 -1.69 -1.58 10.36
N PHE A 293 -0.35 -1.53 10.36
CA PHE A 293 0.47 -1.39 9.15
C PHE A 293 1.02 -2.72 8.64
N THR A 294 0.28 -3.82 8.82
CA THR A 294 0.66 -5.14 8.28
C THR A 294 0.69 -5.16 6.75
N GLU A 295 1.39 -6.13 6.15
CA GLU A 295 1.52 -6.27 4.69
C GLU A 295 0.16 -6.45 3.99
N ASN A 296 -0.78 -7.07 4.67
CA ASN A 296 -2.18 -7.13 4.28
C ASN A 296 -3.05 -6.81 5.49
N ARG A 297 -4.20 -6.20 5.27
CA ARG A 297 -5.08 -5.71 6.33
C ARG A 297 -6.54 -5.98 5.98
N LEU A 298 -7.33 -6.44 6.98
CA LEU A 298 -8.76 -6.57 6.84
C LEU A 298 -9.47 -5.30 7.36
N LYS A 299 -10.34 -4.79 6.54
CA LYS A 299 -11.38 -3.80 6.86
C LYS A 299 -12.74 -4.37 6.42
N LYS A 300 -13.65 -3.57 5.85
CA LYS A 300 -14.80 -4.09 5.08
C LYS A 300 -14.38 -4.63 3.70
N TYR A 301 -13.10 -4.76 3.47
CA TYR A 301 -12.41 -5.27 2.29
C TYR A 301 -10.99 -5.71 2.72
N ILE A 302 -10.29 -6.42 1.85
CA ILE A 302 -8.88 -6.78 2.09
C ILE A 302 -8.01 -5.75 1.36
N GLU A 303 -7.05 -5.18 2.08
CA GLU A 303 -6.10 -4.19 1.57
C GLU A 303 -4.71 -4.82 1.47
N LEU A 304 -4.17 -4.87 0.25
CA LEU A 304 -2.85 -5.41 -0.07
C LEU A 304 -1.85 -4.26 -0.18
N ARG A 305 -0.72 -4.34 0.52
CA ARG A 305 0.18 -3.20 0.77
C ARG A 305 1.65 -3.48 0.47
N SER A 306 2.00 -4.68 0.04
CA SER A 306 3.40 -5.16 -0.06
C SER A 306 4.17 -4.66 -1.30
N MET A 307 3.51 -3.99 -2.25
CA MET A 307 4.14 -3.55 -3.50
C MET A 307 4.87 -2.22 -3.33
N ASP A 308 6.11 -2.12 -3.82
CA ASP A 308 6.73 -0.82 -4.06
C ASP A 308 5.93 -0.07 -5.13
N THR A 309 5.80 1.25 -5.00
CA THR A 309 5.21 2.05 -6.08
C THR A 309 6.13 2.05 -7.30
N CYS A 310 5.56 2.25 -8.48
CA CYS A 310 6.31 2.30 -9.73
C CYS A 310 5.73 3.30 -10.72
N GLY A 311 6.39 3.47 -11.86
CA GLY A 311 5.95 4.34 -12.94
C GLY A 311 4.71 3.78 -13.65
N TRP A 312 4.20 4.54 -14.63
CA TRP A 312 2.99 4.20 -15.37
C TRP A 312 3.02 2.80 -15.97
N ASP A 313 4.15 2.38 -16.54
CA ASP A 313 4.27 1.11 -17.26
C ASP A 313 3.98 -0.13 -16.40
N CYS A 314 4.12 -0.02 -15.09
CA CYS A 314 3.90 -1.14 -14.18
C CYS A 314 2.72 -0.95 -13.22
N LEU A 315 2.17 0.26 -13.10
CA LEU A 315 1.19 0.61 -12.07
C LEU A 315 -0.05 -0.30 -12.07
N CYS A 316 -0.54 -0.65 -13.26
CA CYS A 316 -1.72 -1.51 -13.40
C CYS A 316 -1.40 -3.00 -13.34
N SER A 317 -0.13 -3.38 -13.41
CA SER A 317 0.26 -4.80 -13.45
C SER A 317 0.08 -5.50 -12.10
N GLY A 318 0.31 -4.79 -10.99
CA GLY A 318 0.04 -5.31 -9.65
C GLY A 318 -1.45 -5.66 -9.44
N PRO A 319 -2.36 -4.70 -9.63
CA PRO A 319 -3.79 -4.99 -9.59
C PRO A 319 -4.22 -6.14 -10.52
N ALA A 320 -3.74 -6.17 -11.78
CA ALA A 320 -4.05 -7.26 -12.70
C ALA A 320 -3.57 -8.62 -12.18
N PHE A 321 -2.35 -8.67 -11.65
CA PHE A 321 -1.77 -9.88 -11.07
C PHE A 321 -2.62 -10.45 -9.93
N TYR A 322 -3.03 -9.62 -8.99
CA TYR A 322 -3.85 -10.07 -7.87
C TYR A 322 -5.29 -10.37 -8.26
N ILE A 323 -5.92 -9.53 -9.08
CA ILE A 323 -7.33 -9.72 -9.47
C ILE A 323 -7.51 -10.99 -10.30
N GLY A 324 -6.57 -11.30 -11.20
CA GLY A 324 -6.61 -12.57 -11.94
C GLY A 324 -6.66 -13.77 -11.02
N MET A 325 -5.83 -13.83 -9.99
CA MET A 325 -5.83 -14.92 -9.01
C MET A 325 -7.06 -14.90 -8.09
N LEU A 326 -7.41 -13.74 -7.53
CA LEU A 326 -8.33 -13.64 -6.40
C LEU A 326 -9.80 -13.51 -6.81
N TYR A 327 -10.08 -12.96 -8.00
CA TYR A 327 -11.44 -12.85 -8.54
C TYR A 327 -11.69 -13.84 -9.68
N GLY A 328 -10.67 -14.19 -10.48
CA GLY A 328 -10.81 -15.06 -11.65
C GLY A 328 -10.46 -16.53 -11.39
N ASN A 329 -9.47 -16.82 -10.54
CA ASN A 329 -8.93 -18.18 -10.38
C ASN A 329 -8.58 -18.55 -8.91
N LEU A 330 -9.50 -18.21 -7.98
CA LEU A 330 -9.26 -18.33 -6.54
C LEU A 330 -8.98 -19.77 -6.09
N ASP A 331 -9.79 -20.72 -6.53
CA ASP A 331 -9.73 -22.11 -6.00
C ASP A 331 -8.44 -22.81 -6.42
N GLU A 332 -8.02 -22.72 -7.70
CA GLU A 332 -6.77 -23.32 -8.17
C GLU A 332 -5.56 -22.65 -7.47
N THR A 333 -5.60 -21.33 -7.30
CA THR A 333 -4.56 -20.60 -6.58
C THR A 333 -4.49 -21.04 -5.11
N TYR A 334 -5.65 -21.17 -4.45
CA TYR A 334 -5.71 -21.63 -3.05
C TYR A 334 -5.21 -23.06 -2.88
N GLU A 335 -5.53 -23.96 -3.80
CA GLU A 335 -5.10 -25.36 -3.76
C GLU A 335 -3.56 -25.49 -3.72
N ILE A 336 -2.87 -24.64 -4.47
CA ILE A 336 -1.40 -24.61 -4.50
C ILE A 336 -0.85 -23.97 -3.22
N ILE A 337 -1.34 -22.78 -2.86
CA ILE A 337 -0.80 -21.95 -1.79
C ILE A 337 -1.10 -22.49 -0.40
N SER A 338 -2.26 -23.14 -0.19
CA SER A 338 -2.66 -23.69 1.12
C SER A 338 -1.70 -24.75 1.66
N LYS A 339 -0.93 -25.39 0.78
CA LYS A 339 0.07 -26.43 1.12
C LYS A 339 1.42 -25.84 1.58
N TRP A 340 1.58 -24.53 1.53
CA TRP A 340 2.87 -23.90 1.84
C TRP A 340 3.12 -23.82 3.36
N ASP A 341 4.36 -24.14 3.74
CA ASP A 341 4.79 -24.07 5.14
C ASP A 341 5.02 -22.62 5.59
N LYS A 342 4.43 -22.26 6.74
CA LYS A 342 4.49 -20.90 7.28
C LYS A 342 5.90 -20.43 7.61
N SER A 343 6.77 -21.34 8.09
CA SER A 343 8.14 -20.97 8.45
C SER A 343 8.96 -20.63 7.21
N LYS A 344 8.74 -21.37 6.11
CA LYS A 344 9.39 -21.10 4.83
C LYS A 344 8.91 -19.79 4.22
N ILE A 345 7.60 -19.46 4.36
CA ILE A 345 7.06 -18.17 3.91
C ILE A 345 7.70 -17.02 4.70
N ILE A 346 7.75 -17.13 6.03
CA ILE A 346 8.35 -16.09 6.88
C ILE A 346 9.84 -15.91 6.58
N ASN A 347 10.59 -16.99 6.39
CA ASN A 347 12.01 -16.89 6.02
C ASN A 347 12.20 -16.23 4.65
N ALA A 348 11.39 -16.61 3.65
CA ALA A 348 11.41 -15.96 2.34
C ALA A 348 11.03 -14.48 2.44
N TYR A 349 10.04 -14.11 3.27
CA TYR A 349 9.66 -12.74 3.53
C TYR A 349 10.84 -11.89 4.05
N LEU A 350 11.62 -12.43 4.97
CA LEU A 350 12.77 -11.71 5.53
C LEU A 350 13.92 -11.55 4.53
N GLU A 351 14.08 -12.48 3.60
CA GLU A 351 15.17 -12.49 2.61
C GLU A 351 14.83 -11.77 1.30
N ALA A 352 13.56 -11.78 0.88
CA ALA A 352 13.12 -11.25 -0.42
C ALA A 352 13.55 -9.81 -0.69
N PRO A 353 13.53 -8.87 0.28
CA PRO A 353 13.95 -7.49 0.02
C PRO A 353 15.39 -7.37 -0.50
N GLN A 354 16.26 -8.27 -0.09
CA GLN A 354 17.69 -8.29 -0.47
C GLN A 354 17.96 -9.21 -1.65
N LYS A 355 17.49 -10.46 -1.58
CA LYS A 355 17.81 -11.51 -2.55
C LYS A 355 16.91 -11.50 -3.79
N GLY A 356 15.76 -10.80 -3.73
CA GLY A 356 14.79 -10.74 -4.83
C GLY A 356 14.39 -12.14 -5.32
N PHE A 357 14.46 -12.37 -6.61
CA PHE A 357 14.12 -13.65 -7.24
C PHE A 357 14.99 -14.85 -6.79
N ASN A 358 16.19 -14.60 -6.27
CA ASN A 358 17.07 -15.68 -5.76
C ASN A 358 16.66 -16.22 -4.38
N THR A 359 15.64 -15.63 -3.74
CA THR A 359 15.10 -16.13 -2.47
C THR A 359 14.42 -17.48 -2.68
N GLN A 360 14.64 -18.41 -1.76
CA GLN A 360 14.06 -19.76 -1.83
C GLN A 360 12.73 -19.85 -1.06
N LEU A 361 11.74 -20.46 -1.70
CA LEU A 361 10.42 -20.73 -1.11
C LEU A 361 9.92 -22.10 -1.58
N MET A 362 9.58 -23.00 -0.67
CA MET A 362 9.03 -24.33 -0.97
C MET A 362 9.88 -25.13 -1.96
N GLY A 363 11.23 -25.03 -1.88
CA GLY A 363 12.18 -25.76 -2.71
C GLY A 363 12.37 -25.23 -4.14
N LYS A 364 11.83 -24.04 -4.43
CA LYS A 364 12.01 -23.31 -5.68
C LYS A 364 12.40 -21.85 -5.37
N ASP A 365 13.00 -21.17 -6.33
CA ASP A 365 13.24 -19.73 -6.21
C ASP A 365 11.94 -18.91 -6.42
N LEU A 366 11.98 -17.62 -6.05
CA LEU A 366 10.80 -16.75 -6.22
C LEU A 366 10.52 -16.43 -7.69
N LEU A 367 11.48 -16.58 -8.61
CA LEU A 367 11.23 -16.42 -10.03
C LEU A 367 10.30 -17.51 -10.57
N TYR A 368 10.54 -18.77 -10.18
CA TYR A 368 9.66 -19.88 -10.52
C TYR A 368 8.22 -19.62 -10.02
N TRP A 369 8.07 -19.20 -8.76
CA TRP A 369 6.77 -18.93 -8.20
C TRP A 369 6.10 -17.71 -8.82
N ALA A 370 6.86 -16.66 -9.16
CA ALA A 370 6.33 -15.50 -9.88
C ALA A 370 5.76 -15.89 -11.25
N GLY A 371 6.45 -16.76 -12.01
CA GLY A 371 5.94 -17.31 -13.28
C GLY A 371 4.67 -18.12 -13.08
N THR A 372 4.68 -19.06 -12.12
CA THR A 372 3.50 -19.89 -11.79
C THR A 372 2.29 -19.03 -11.43
N LEU A 373 2.45 -18.01 -10.59
CA LEU A 373 1.36 -17.13 -10.17
C LEU A 373 0.91 -16.19 -11.30
N LEU A 374 1.82 -15.79 -12.19
CA LEU A 374 1.47 -15.01 -13.38
C LEU A 374 0.57 -15.81 -14.33
N ASP A 375 0.87 -17.10 -14.54
CA ASP A 375 0.05 -17.99 -15.35
C ASP A 375 -1.34 -18.19 -14.74
N LEU A 376 -1.43 -18.38 -13.40
CA LEU A 376 -2.71 -18.46 -12.70
C LEU A 376 -3.51 -17.16 -12.81
N SER A 377 -2.84 -16.02 -12.70
CA SER A 377 -3.47 -14.72 -12.88
C SER A 377 -3.99 -14.53 -14.31
N LYS A 378 -3.18 -14.89 -15.33
CA LYS A 378 -3.57 -14.81 -16.73
C LYS A 378 -4.81 -15.65 -17.01
N LYS A 379 -4.82 -16.92 -16.60
CA LYS A 379 -5.99 -17.79 -16.69
C LYS A 379 -7.23 -17.17 -16.04
N GLY A 380 -7.06 -16.56 -14.87
CA GLY A 380 -8.15 -15.92 -14.15
C GLY A 380 -8.71 -14.69 -14.86
N LEU A 381 -7.86 -13.85 -15.46
CA LEU A 381 -8.31 -12.71 -16.25
C LEU A 381 -8.97 -13.14 -17.56
N GLU A 382 -8.46 -14.17 -18.23
CA GLU A 382 -9.09 -14.78 -19.39
C GLU A 382 -10.49 -15.31 -19.03
N LYS A 383 -10.64 -16.01 -17.91
CA LYS A 383 -11.93 -16.54 -17.43
C LYS A 383 -12.92 -15.42 -17.04
N ARG A 384 -12.45 -14.27 -16.55
CA ARG A 384 -13.28 -13.09 -16.29
C ARG A 384 -13.83 -12.47 -17.57
N ASP A 385 -13.09 -12.58 -18.66
CA ASP A 385 -13.44 -12.12 -20.02
C ASP A 385 -13.92 -10.66 -20.09
N ILE A 386 -13.29 -9.77 -19.33
CA ILE A 386 -13.60 -8.34 -19.32
C ILE A 386 -12.78 -7.64 -20.40
N LEU A 387 -13.48 -7.09 -21.39
CA LEU A 387 -12.88 -6.43 -22.54
C LEU A 387 -13.02 -4.91 -22.45
N ASN A 388 -12.00 -4.18 -22.90
CA ASN A 388 -12.10 -2.74 -23.10
C ASN A 388 -12.81 -2.40 -24.42
N LYS A 389 -13.03 -1.10 -24.68
CA LYS A 389 -13.66 -0.60 -25.92
C LYS A 389 -12.97 -1.03 -27.22
N ASN A 390 -11.74 -1.49 -27.16
CA ASN A 390 -10.96 -1.97 -28.31
C ASN A 390 -10.93 -3.51 -28.36
N GLY A 391 -11.78 -4.22 -27.63
CA GLY A 391 -11.86 -5.68 -27.56
C GLY A 391 -10.65 -6.36 -26.90
N LYS A 392 -9.86 -5.64 -26.12
CA LYS A 392 -8.68 -6.19 -25.41
C LYS A 392 -9.03 -6.60 -24.00
N ASN A 393 -8.67 -7.84 -23.64
CA ASN A 393 -8.84 -8.39 -22.29
C ASN A 393 -7.89 -7.74 -21.28
N GLU A 394 -8.22 -7.81 -19.99
CA GLU A 394 -7.41 -7.30 -18.86
C GLU A 394 -6.01 -7.93 -18.79
N THR A 395 -5.78 -9.07 -19.42
CA THR A 395 -4.46 -9.73 -19.51
C THR A 395 -3.37 -8.84 -20.08
N LEU A 396 -3.73 -7.81 -20.88
CA LEU A 396 -2.78 -6.85 -21.42
C LEU A 396 -1.93 -6.16 -20.32
N PHE A 397 -2.50 -6.00 -19.12
CA PHE A 397 -1.80 -5.35 -18.00
C PHE A 397 -0.74 -6.26 -17.34
N LEU A 398 -0.73 -7.56 -17.66
CA LEU A 398 0.32 -8.49 -17.21
C LEU A 398 1.60 -8.43 -18.05
N ASN A 399 1.59 -7.75 -19.20
CA ASN A 399 2.73 -7.71 -20.11
C ASN A 399 4.02 -7.17 -19.50
N HIS A 400 3.92 -6.22 -18.56
CA HIS A 400 5.08 -5.72 -17.83
C HIS A 400 5.69 -6.82 -16.96
N LEU A 401 4.88 -7.54 -16.20
CA LEU A 401 5.35 -8.63 -15.33
C LEU A 401 5.91 -9.80 -16.14
N GLN A 402 5.30 -10.11 -17.29
CA GLN A 402 5.86 -11.12 -18.20
C GLN A 402 7.29 -10.75 -18.61
N LYS A 403 7.52 -9.49 -19.02
CA LYS A 403 8.87 -9.02 -19.35
C LYS A 403 9.85 -9.08 -18.18
N VAL A 404 9.38 -8.74 -16.97
CA VAL A 404 10.19 -8.83 -15.74
C VAL A 404 10.64 -10.28 -15.49
N ILE A 405 9.74 -11.24 -15.65
CA ILE A 405 10.01 -12.67 -15.44
C ILE A 405 10.93 -13.21 -16.54
N ASP A 406 10.60 -12.95 -17.82
CA ASP A 406 11.39 -13.44 -18.97
C ASP A 406 12.83 -12.93 -18.93
N ASN A 407 13.03 -11.66 -18.60
CA ASN A 407 14.33 -11.03 -18.51
C ASN A 407 15.02 -11.25 -17.15
N LYS A 408 14.31 -11.78 -16.15
CA LYS A 408 14.77 -11.92 -14.76
C LYS A 408 15.28 -10.60 -14.17
N THR A 409 14.62 -9.49 -14.52
CA THR A 409 15.10 -8.13 -14.24
C THR A 409 13.94 -7.28 -13.74
N THR A 410 14.04 -6.83 -12.49
CA THR A 410 13.03 -5.99 -11.82
C THR A 410 13.22 -4.51 -12.15
N ASN A 411 12.26 -3.67 -11.73
CA ASN A 411 12.41 -2.21 -11.80
C ASN A 411 13.62 -1.73 -10.97
N ALA A 412 13.91 -2.39 -9.84
CA ALA A 412 15.08 -2.09 -9.02
C ALA A 412 16.39 -2.36 -9.77
N ASP A 413 16.49 -3.45 -10.54
CA ASP A 413 17.65 -3.75 -11.37
C ASP A 413 17.85 -2.71 -12.46
N HIS A 414 16.77 -2.28 -13.12
CA HIS A 414 16.78 -1.20 -14.10
C HIS A 414 17.21 0.13 -13.46
N MET A 415 16.72 0.46 -12.29
CA MET A 415 17.10 1.65 -11.52
C MET A 415 18.60 1.62 -11.21
N ILE A 416 19.12 0.51 -10.68
CA ILE A 416 20.54 0.31 -10.41
C ILE A 416 21.36 0.51 -11.69
N SER A 417 20.98 -0.17 -12.78
CA SER A 417 21.71 -0.10 -14.05
C SER A 417 21.78 1.31 -14.64
N LYS A 418 20.69 2.06 -14.59
CA LYS A 418 20.63 3.46 -15.09
C LYS A 418 21.48 4.38 -14.21
N PHE A 419 21.25 4.32 -12.88
CA PHE A 419 21.94 5.20 -11.94
C PHE A 419 23.46 4.95 -11.90
N SER A 420 23.90 3.69 -11.89
CA SER A 420 25.34 3.35 -11.86
C SER A 420 26.10 3.78 -13.12
N LYS A 421 25.42 3.99 -14.24
CA LYS A 421 26.05 4.45 -15.50
C LYS A 421 26.27 5.95 -15.54
N THR A 422 25.41 6.72 -14.90
CA THR A 422 25.37 8.18 -15.08
C THR A 422 25.60 8.94 -13.78
N GLU A 423 25.28 8.34 -12.62
CA GLU A 423 25.16 9.02 -11.32
C GLU A 423 24.21 10.23 -11.38
N ASP A 424 23.43 10.34 -12.47
CA ASP A 424 22.48 11.43 -12.70
C ASP A 424 21.13 11.10 -12.05
N LEU A 425 20.68 11.94 -11.14
CA LEU A 425 19.40 11.80 -10.46
C LEU A 425 18.19 11.89 -11.40
N SER A 426 18.35 12.53 -12.58
CA SER A 426 17.26 12.64 -13.56
C SER A 426 16.76 11.29 -14.09
N VAL A 427 17.58 10.24 -14.00
CA VAL A 427 17.19 8.88 -14.38
C VAL A 427 16.16 8.27 -13.44
N LEU A 428 15.97 8.86 -12.25
CA LEU A 428 15.01 8.44 -11.23
C LEU A 428 13.65 9.12 -11.39
N TYR A 429 13.56 10.17 -12.24
CA TYR A 429 12.33 10.92 -12.44
C TYR A 429 11.40 10.24 -13.43
N ASP A 430 10.10 10.31 -13.16
CA ASP A 430 9.06 9.85 -14.08
C ASP A 430 9.08 10.73 -15.35
N LYS A 431 9.06 10.10 -16.51
CA LYS A 431 9.03 10.78 -17.82
C LYS A 431 7.60 10.99 -18.30
#